data_cef4678c4db63bf2cc749624738087e2
#
_entry.id   cef4678c4db63bf2cc749624738087e2
#
_cell.length_a   1.000
_cell.length_b   1.000
_cell.length_c   1.000
_cell.angle_alpha   90.00
_cell.angle_beta   90.00
_cell.angle_gamma   90.00
#
_symmetry.space_group_name_H-M   'P 1'
#
loop_
_entity.id
_entity.type
_entity.pdbx_description
1 polymer ?
#
loop_
_entity_poly.entity_id
_entity_poly.type
_entity_poly.pdbx_seq_one_letter_code
_entity_poly.pdbx_strand_id
1 'polypeptide(L)'
;MGAHTLLQPMKTLCSTCSLRELCLPVGLRPDEFEQLDTVIKQSHRLKKGEFLFRSGESFHSLYAIRTGFFKTTVASQDGRDQVTGFFMSGELIGMDGICTHSHSCDAVALEDSEVCELPFGHMEALSKEIPSIQTHFFRLMSREIVRDQGVMLLLGNMQAEERIAAFLLNLSQRLHHRGFAANDFILRMSREEIGSYLGLKLETVSRTLSRFHQEGLIVVEHKHIRLLKPELLSQMVSGGSHAV
;
A
#
# COMPACT_ATOMS: atom_id res chain seq x y z
N MET A 1 29.54 24.41 18.79
CA MET A 1 29.72 24.27 17.35
C MET A 1 29.53 22.80 17.02
N GLY A 2 28.32 22.38 16.74
CA GLY A 2 27.98 21.00 16.39
C GLY A 2 28.04 20.85 14.87
N ALA A 3 28.91 19.96 14.42
CA ALA A 3 29.03 19.62 13.01
C ALA A 3 27.77 18.87 12.57
N HIS A 4 26.90 19.52 11.81
CA HIS A 4 25.87 18.86 11.04
C HIS A 4 26.58 18.05 9.95
N THR A 5 26.73 16.75 10.18
CA THR A 5 27.12 15.81 9.13
C THR A 5 25.93 15.76 8.16
N LEU A 6 26.05 16.50 7.06
CA LEU A 6 25.16 16.40 5.91
C LEU A 6 25.35 14.97 5.35
N LEU A 7 24.46 14.07 5.70
CA LEU A 7 24.34 12.78 5.03
C LEU A 7 24.00 13.08 3.57
N GLN A 8 24.97 12.84 2.68
CA GLN A 8 24.73 12.93 1.24
C GLN A 8 23.59 11.97 0.89
N PRO A 9 22.60 12.39 0.07
CA PRO A 9 21.55 11.51 -0.38
C PRO A 9 22.20 10.34 -1.13
N MET A 10 22.07 9.14 -0.59
CA MET A 10 22.56 7.94 -1.28
C MET A 10 21.71 7.74 -2.53
N LYS A 11 22.38 7.71 -3.70
CA LYS A 11 21.72 7.44 -4.98
C LYS A 11 21.15 6.03 -4.92
N THR A 12 19.83 5.92 -4.93
CA THR A 12 19.14 4.64 -4.92
C THR A 12 19.05 4.12 -6.33
N LEU A 13 19.54 2.89 -6.58
CA LEU A 13 19.54 2.26 -7.89
C LEU A 13 18.54 1.10 -7.90
N CYS A 14 17.71 1.01 -8.94
CA CYS A 14 16.82 -0.14 -9.16
C CYS A 14 17.60 -1.41 -9.48
N SER A 15 18.72 -1.27 -10.19
CA SER A 15 19.61 -2.38 -10.56
C SER A 15 20.09 -3.21 -9.35
N THR A 16 20.25 -2.58 -8.18
CA THR A 16 20.68 -3.23 -6.93
C THR A 16 19.58 -3.34 -5.87
N CYS A 17 18.35 -2.97 -6.22
CA CYS A 17 17.24 -2.97 -5.27
C CYS A 17 16.70 -4.37 -5.02
N SER A 18 16.53 -4.76 -3.75
CA SER A 18 15.93 -6.04 -3.36
C SER A 18 14.44 -6.17 -3.73
N LEU A 19 13.76 -5.05 -4.00
CA LEU A 19 12.35 -4.99 -4.36
C LEU A 19 12.10 -4.93 -5.87
N ARG A 20 13.13 -5.06 -6.70
CA ARG A 20 13.03 -4.93 -8.16
C ARG A 20 11.98 -5.83 -8.79
N GLU A 21 11.73 -7.02 -8.22
CA GLU A 21 10.72 -7.96 -8.72
C GLU A 21 9.29 -7.64 -8.28
N LEU A 22 9.12 -6.75 -7.30
CA LEU A 22 7.82 -6.32 -6.77
C LEU A 22 7.41 -4.94 -7.29
N CYS A 23 8.39 -4.08 -7.54
CA CYS A 23 8.25 -2.71 -8.00
C CYS A 23 8.18 -2.63 -9.54
N LEU A 24 8.37 -1.42 -10.07
CA LEU A 24 8.29 -1.08 -11.49
C LEU A 24 9.15 -1.95 -12.44
N PRO A 25 10.36 -2.40 -12.06
CA PRO A 25 11.30 -2.99 -13.03
C PRO A 25 11.14 -4.49 -13.32
N VAL A 26 10.01 -5.11 -13.07
CA VAL A 26 9.83 -6.55 -13.34
C VAL A 26 9.95 -6.88 -14.83
N GLY A 27 10.91 -7.75 -15.18
CA GLY A 27 11.12 -8.24 -16.53
C GLY A 27 11.96 -7.32 -17.43
N LEU A 28 12.64 -6.31 -16.87
CA LEU A 28 13.59 -5.48 -17.59
C LEU A 28 14.90 -6.24 -17.84
N ARG A 29 15.56 -5.91 -18.96
CA ARG A 29 16.92 -6.35 -19.26
C ARG A 29 17.95 -5.51 -18.48
N PRO A 30 19.18 -5.98 -18.30
CA PRO A 30 20.21 -5.23 -17.58
C PRO A 30 20.46 -3.81 -18.10
N ASP A 31 20.46 -3.63 -19.42
CA ASP A 31 20.62 -2.32 -20.09
C ASP A 31 19.44 -1.37 -19.85
N GLU A 32 18.23 -1.92 -19.73
CA GLU A 32 17.00 -1.17 -19.42
C GLU A 32 16.97 -0.69 -17.95
N PHE A 33 17.59 -1.46 -17.04
CA PHE A 33 17.77 -1.02 -15.64
C PHE A 33 18.66 0.21 -15.52
N GLU A 34 19.73 0.28 -16.29
CA GLU A 34 20.63 1.44 -16.28
C GLU A 34 19.89 2.70 -16.71
N GLN A 35 19.01 2.60 -17.73
CA GLN A 35 18.17 3.71 -18.16
C GLN A 35 17.17 4.12 -17.07
N LEU A 36 16.52 3.16 -16.41
CA LEU A 36 15.59 3.45 -15.33
C LEU A 36 16.31 4.12 -14.13
N ASP A 37 17.55 3.72 -13.84
CA ASP A 37 18.36 4.32 -12.77
C ASP A 37 18.67 5.81 -13.03
N THR A 38 18.62 6.25 -14.28
CA THR A 38 18.77 7.68 -14.62
C THR A 38 17.53 8.51 -14.31
N VAL A 39 16.37 7.88 -14.30
CA VAL A 39 15.08 8.53 -14.05
C VAL A 39 14.80 8.71 -12.56
N ILE A 40 15.28 7.80 -11.72
CA ILE A 40 15.10 7.90 -10.27
C ILE A 40 15.96 9.04 -9.74
N LYS A 41 15.29 10.13 -9.34
CA LYS A 41 16.00 11.33 -8.89
C LYS A 41 16.57 11.20 -7.49
N GLN A 42 15.74 10.82 -6.54
CA GLN A 42 16.09 10.84 -5.11
C GLN A 42 15.25 9.83 -4.33
N SER A 43 15.75 9.42 -3.17
CA SER A 43 14.92 8.80 -2.14
C SER A 43 14.55 9.84 -1.09
N HIS A 44 13.30 9.81 -0.67
CA HIS A 44 12.78 10.65 0.41
C HIS A 44 12.54 9.78 1.64
N ARG A 45 13.04 10.25 2.78
CA ARG A 45 12.78 9.64 4.08
C ARG A 45 11.69 10.41 4.79
N LEU A 46 10.68 9.71 5.23
CA LEU A 46 9.55 10.26 5.97
C LEU A 46 9.50 9.63 7.36
N LYS A 47 9.24 10.45 8.35
CA LYS A 47 8.92 9.99 9.69
C LYS A 47 7.46 9.58 9.77
N LYS A 48 7.14 8.71 10.72
CA LYS A 48 5.75 8.36 11.02
C LYS A 48 4.89 9.61 11.19
N GLY A 49 3.76 9.66 10.47
CA GLY A 49 2.80 10.76 10.47
C GLY A 49 3.12 11.90 9.50
N GLU A 50 4.28 11.87 8.82
CA GLU A 50 4.57 12.84 7.77
C GLU A 50 3.81 12.54 6.48
N PHE A 51 3.46 13.61 5.78
CA PHE A 51 2.78 13.54 4.49
C PHE A 51 3.81 13.37 3.37
N LEU A 52 3.54 12.44 2.48
CA LEU A 52 4.27 12.32 1.22
C LEU A 52 3.76 13.36 0.21
N PHE A 53 2.45 13.54 0.17
CA PHE A 53 1.73 14.60 -0.56
C PHE A 53 0.35 14.80 0.05
N ARG A 54 -0.27 15.94 -0.29
CA ARG A 54 -1.61 16.31 0.18
C ARG A 54 -2.58 16.47 -0.98
N SER A 55 -3.84 16.25 -0.69
CA SER A 55 -4.94 16.55 -1.61
C SER A 55 -4.87 18.01 -2.07
N GLY A 56 -5.00 18.23 -3.39
CA GLY A 56 -4.86 19.53 -4.03
C GLY A 56 -3.43 19.95 -4.40
N GLU A 57 -2.40 19.26 -3.91
CA GLU A 57 -1.02 19.51 -4.35
C GLU A 57 -0.82 19.09 -5.82
N SER A 58 0.03 19.83 -6.53
CA SER A 58 0.36 19.53 -7.93
C SER A 58 1.05 18.19 -8.05
N PHE A 59 0.55 17.35 -8.98
CA PHE A 59 1.16 16.07 -9.29
C PHE A 59 2.38 16.25 -10.21
N HIS A 60 3.51 15.72 -9.80
CA HIS A 60 4.75 15.74 -10.59
C HIS A 60 5.43 14.37 -10.69
N SER A 61 5.23 13.54 -9.70
CA SER A 61 5.96 12.28 -9.54
C SER A 61 5.06 11.16 -9.01
N LEU A 62 5.38 9.93 -9.40
CA LEU A 62 4.97 8.73 -8.70
C LEU A 62 6.02 8.39 -7.64
N TYR A 63 5.63 7.65 -6.64
CA TYR A 63 6.54 7.24 -5.58
C TYR A 63 6.49 5.72 -5.40
N ALA A 64 7.66 5.07 -5.51
CA ALA A 64 7.80 3.66 -5.20
C ALA A 64 8.22 3.51 -3.73
N ILE A 65 7.43 2.80 -2.94
CA ILE A 65 7.72 2.58 -1.52
C ILE A 65 8.86 1.58 -1.41
N ARG A 66 10.02 2.05 -0.91
CA ARG A 66 11.20 1.21 -0.67
C ARG A 66 11.11 0.50 0.67
N THR A 67 10.75 1.22 1.72
CA THR A 67 10.51 0.68 3.06
C THR A 67 9.36 1.40 3.72
N GLY A 68 8.67 0.71 4.61
CA GLY A 68 7.60 1.30 5.42
C GLY A 68 6.21 1.05 4.88
N PHE A 69 5.26 1.77 5.47
CA PHE A 69 3.83 1.67 5.23
C PHE A 69 3.21 3.05 5.11
N PHE A 70 2.26 3.18 4.16
CA PHE A 70 1.49 4.40 3.95
C PHE A 70 0.00 4.11 3.99
N LYS A 71 -0.77 5.13 4.31
CA LYS A 71 -2.21 5.18 4.04
C LYS A 71 -2.52 6.35 3.11
N THR A 72 -3.58 6.21 2.32
CA THR A 72 -4.22 7.32 1.63
C THR A 72 -5.53 7.66 2.30
N THR A 73 -5.87 8.95 2.35
CA THR A 73 -7.12 9.44 2.92
C THR A 73 -7.74 10.50 2.03
N VAL A 74 -9.07 10.50 1.98
CA VAL A 74 -9.86 11.56 1.33
C VAL A 74 -10.70 12.22 2.41
N ALA A 75 -10.65 13.54 2.48
CA ALA A 75 -11.52 14.31 3.37
C ALA A 75 -12.95 14.28 2.85
N SER A 76 -13.88 13.84 3.67
CA SER A 76 -15.30 13.92 3.41
C SER A 76 -15.80 15.36 3.62
N GLN A 77 -16.93 15.73 2.98
CA GLN A 77 -17.53 17.08 3.13
C GLN A 77 -17.88 17.44 4.57
N ASP A 78 -18.09 16.45 5.43
CA ASP A 78 -18.37 16.62 6.86
C ASP A 78 -17.10 16.66 7.73
N GLY A 79 -15.91 16.75 7.12
CA GLY A 79 -14.63 16.86 7.81
C GLY A 79 -14.08 15.58 8.39
N ARG A 80 -14.66 14.42 8.06
CA ARG A 80 -14.10 13.11 8.43
C ARG A 80 -13.16 12.61 7.35
N ASP A 81 -12.03 12.05 7.76
CA ASP A 81 -11.09 11.40 6.85
C ASP A 81 -11.50 9.94 6.60
N GLN A 82 -11.71 9.61 5.34
CA GLN A 82 -11.92 8.23 4.89
C GLN A 82 -10.58 7.65 4.42
N VAL A 83 -10.13 6.57 5.03
CA VAL A 83 -8.98 5.80 4.50
C VAL A 83 -9.42 5.08 3.23
N THR A 84 -8.71 5.34 2.12
CA THR A 84 -8.99 4.78 0.81
C THR A 84 -8.03 3.65 0.45
N GLY A 85 -6.83 3.62 1.04
CA GLY A 85 -5.84 2.58 0.76
C GLY A 85 -4.76 2.44 1.82
N PHE A 86 -4.15 1.25 1.85
CA PHE A 86 -2.92 0.96 2.58
C PHE A 86 -1.88 0.44 1.60
N PHE A 87 -0.69 1.02 1.65
CA PHE A 87 0.42 0.72 0.74
C PHE A 87 1.66 0.32 1.52
N MET A 88 2.45 -0.58 0.95
CA MET A 88 3.65 -1.11 1.59
C MET A 88 4.81 -1.24 0.60
N SER A 89 5.98 -1.62 1.08
CA SER A 89 7.20 -1.79 0.27
C SER A 89 6.95 -2.55 -1.02
N GLY A 90 7.48 -2.06 -2.15
CA GLY A 90 7.31 -2.61 -3.48
C GLY A 90 6.03 -2.16 -4.21
N GLU A 91 5.23 -1.26 -3.62
CA GLU A 91 4.03 -0.70 -4.27
C GLU A 91 4.28 0.75 -4.69
N LEU A 92 3.53 1.19 -5.70
CA LEU A 92 3.51 2.58 -6.17
C LEU A 92 2.36 3.33 -5.51
N ILE A 93 2.61 4.61 -5.21
CA ILE A 93 1.62 5.54 -4.70
C ILE A 93 1.69 6.85 -5.50
N GLY A 94 0.58 7.59 -5.59
CA GLY A 94 0.47 8.85 -6.31
C GLY A 94 -0.17 8.74 -7.69
N MET A 95 -0.70 7.56 -8.08
CA MET A 95 -1.37 7.37 -9.38
C MET A 95 -2.68 8.18 -9.51
N ASP A 96 -3.25 8.61 -8.40
CA ASP A 96 -4.45 9.45 -8.32
C ASP A 96 -4.29 10.80 -9.03
N GLY A 97 -3.07 11.32 -9.10
CA GLY A 97 -2.77 12.63 -9.70
C GLY A 97 -2.58 12.62 -11.22
N ILE A 98 -2.48 11.46 -11.86
CA ILE A 98 -2.14 11.35 -13.30
C ILE A 98 -3.17 12.04 -14.18
N CYS A 99 -4.47 11.87 -13.88
CA CYS A 99 -5.55 12.38 -14.72
C CYS A 99 -5.75 13.91 -14.60
N THR A 100 -5.66 14.41 -13.37
CA THR A 100 -6.02 15.80 -13.03
C THR A 100 -4.84 16.72 -12.83
N HIS A 101 -3.61 16.20 -12.89
CA HIS A 101 -2.35 16.88 -12.56
C HIS A 101 -2.31 17.45 -11.13
N SER A 102 -3.16 16.94 -10.24
CA SER A 102 -3.18 17.24 -8.81
C SER A 102 -3.60 16.00 -8.02
N HIS A 103 -3.07 15.85 -6.82
CA HIS A 103 -3.44 14.76 -5.94
C HIS A 103 -4.88 14.91 -5.44
N SER A 104 -5.63 13.83 -5.45
CA SER A 104 -7.04 13.78 -4.98
C SER A 104 -7.16 13.28 -3.55
N CYS A 105 -6.07 12.81 -2.95
CA CYS A 105 -6.02 12.28 -1.60
C CYS A 105 -4.74 12.74 -0.88
N ASP A 106 -4.73 12.60 0.44
CA ASP A 106 -3.51 12.70 1.24
C ASP A 106 -2.81 11.34 1.29
N ALA A 107 -1.48 11.33 1.28
CA ALA A 107 -0.68 10.14 1.55
C ALA A 107 0.19 10.36 2.80
N VAL A 108 0.02 9.49 3.82
CA VAL A 108 0.65 9.64 5.14
C VAL A 108 1.43 8.39 5.51
N ALA A 109 2.65 8.55 5.99
CA ALA A 109 3.49 7.46 6.49
C ALA A 109 2.97 6.93 7.85
N LEU A 110 2.74 5.62 7.93
CA LEU A 110 2.30 4.94 9.16
C LEU A 110 3.45 4.50 10.08
N GLU A 111 4.66 4.51 9.54
CA GLU A 111 5.93 4.27 10.23
C GLU A 111 7.05 5.03 9.52
N ASP A 112 8.27 5.04 10.08
CA ASP A 112 9.44 5.60 9.41
C ASP A 112 9.63 4.88 8.06
N SER A 113 9.62 5.62 6.98
CA SER A 113 9.48 5.11 5.62
C SER A 113 10.49 5.74 4.67
N GLU A 114 10.78 5.05 3.57
CA GLU A 114 11.60 5.57 2.47
C GLU A 114 10.89 5.29 1.14
N VAL A 115 10.83 6.31 0.28
CA VAL A 115 10.25 6.21 -1.06
C VAL A 115 11.26 6.65 -2.12
N CYS A 116 11.21 6.03 -3.30
CA CYS A 116 11.93 6.46 -4.49
C CYS A 116 11.01 7.37 -5.32
N GLU A 117 11.45 8.56 -5.64
CA GLU A 117 10.72 9.50 -6.50
C GLU A 117 10.94 9.17 -7.98
N LEU A 118 9.84 9.04 -8.70
CA LEU A 118 9.77 8.72 -10.12
C LEU A 118 9.05 9.87 -10.85
N PRO A 119 9.77 10.89 -11.37
CA PRO A 119 9.16 11.99 -12.09
C PRO A 119 8.34 11.49 -13.28
N PHE A 120 7.04 11.80 -13.29
CA PHE A 120 6.09 11.19 -14.23
C PHE A 120 6.45 11.48 -15.70
N GLY A 121 6.85 12.71 -16.03
CA GLY A 121 7.26 13.05 -17.39
C GLY A 121 8.47 12.25 -17.88
N HIS A 122 9.42 11.91 -16.99
CA HIS A 122 10.57 11.06 -17.35
C HIS A 122 10.12 9.60 -17.52
N MET A 123 9.23 9.12 -16.66
CA MET A 123 8.65 7.78 -16.79
C MET A 123 7.85 7.63 -18.08
N GLU A 124 7.09 8.65 -18.46
CA GLU A 124 6.35 8.69 -19.73
C GLU A 124 7.29 8.65 -20.93
N ALA A 125 8.37 9.44 -20.92
CA ALA A 125 9.38 9.43 -21.98
C ALA A 125 10.05 8.05 -22.10
N LEU A 126 10.50 7.49 -20.98
CA LEU A 126 11.18 6.19 -20.94
C LEU A 126 10.24 5.04 -21.38
N SER A 127 8.96 5.11 -21.05
CA SER A 127 7.99 4.09 -21.47
C SER A 127 7.75 4.06 -23.00
N LYS A 128 8.01 5.15 -23.71
CA LYS A 128 7.98 5.20 -25.18
C LYS A 128 9.18 4.52 -25.82
N GLU A 129 10.31 4.55 -25.12
CA GLU A 129 11.56 3.92 -25.59
C GLU A 129 11.66 2.45 -25.19
N ILE A 130 11.10 2.09 -24.03
CA ILE A 130 11.15 0.73 -23.45
C ILE A 130 9.73 0.19 -23.28
N PRO A 131 9.20 -0.60 -24.26
CA PRO A 131 7.81 -1.10 -24.21
C PRO A 131 7.52 -2.02 -22.99
N SER A 132 8.55 -2.68 -22.44
CA SER A 132 8.42 -3.49 -21.22
C SER A 132 8.02 -2.64 -20.01
N ILE A 133 8.54 -1.44 -19.86
CA ILE A 133 8.16 -0.48 -18.80
C ILE A 133 6.70 -0.08 -18.96
N GLN A 134 6.27 0.28 -20.17
CA GLN A 134 4.88 0.64 -20.47
C GLN A 134 3.92 -0.51 -20.10
N THR A 135 4.23 -1.72 -20.58
CA THR A 135 3.42 -2.91 -20.30
C THR A 135 3.33 -3.19 -18.80
N HIS A 136 4.44 -3.04 -18.10
CA HIS A 136 4.46 -3.25 -16.65
C HIS A 136 3.66 -2.18 -15.91
N PHE A 137 3.77 -0.92 -16.31
CA PHE A 137 2.98 0.16 -15.73
C PHE A 137 1.47 -0.06 -15.90
N PHE A 138 1.02 -0.50 -17.07
CA PHE A 138 -0.39 -0.87 -17.28
C PHE A 138 -0.82 -2.03 -16.38
N ARG A 139 0.05 -3.02 -16.14
CA ARG A 139 -0.26 -4.11 -15.19
C ARG A 139 -0.39 -3.60 -13.75
N LEU A 140 0.43 -2.64 -13.33
CA LEU A 140 0.31 -2.02 -12.01
C LEU A 140 -1.00 -1.26 -11.88
N MET A 141 -1.36 -0.42 -12.86
CA MET A 141 -2.65 0.28 -12.87
C MET A 141 -3.83 -0.70 -12.84
N SER A 142 -3.78 -1.77 -13.64
CA SER A 142 -4.82 -2.80 -13.63
C SER A 142 -4.96 -3.49 -12.26
N ARG A 143 -3.86 -3.76 -11.57
CA ARG A 143 -3.89 -4.32 -10.21
C ARG A 143 -4.56 -3.37 -9.21
N GLU A 144 -4.30 -2.06 -9.31
CA GLU A 144 -4.95 -1.06 -8.47
C GLU A 144 -6.47 -1.04 -8.72
N ILE A 145 -6.89 -1.02 -9.99
CA ILE A 145 -8.31 -1.08 -10.34
C ILE A 145 -8.99 -2.34 -9.77
N VAL A 146 -8.36 -3.51 -9.93
CA VAL A 146 -8.90 -4.77 -9.38
C VAL A 146 -8.96 -4.75 -7.86
N ARG A 147 -7.95 -4.15 -7.20
CA ARG A 147 -7.95 -3.98 -5.75
C ARG A 147 -9.10 -3.09 -5.29
N ASP A 148 -9.31 -1.96 -5.95
CA ASP A 148 -10.38 -1.01 -5.62
C ASP A 148 -11.76 -1.64 -5.84
N GLN A 149 -11.95 -2.40 -6.93
CA GLN A 149 -13.17 -3.19 -7.14
C GLN A 149 -13.39 -4.22 -6.03
N GLY A 150 -12.33 -4.89 -5.57
CA GLY A 150 -12.39 -5.81 -4.43
C GLY A 150 -12.86 -5.13 -3.15
N VAL A 151 -12.39 -3.91 -2.88
CA VAL A 151 -12.84 -3.10 -1.73
C VAL A 151 -14.31 -2.71 -1.89
N MET A 152 -14.76 -2.31 -3.08
CA MET A 152 -16.17 -1.99 -3.34
C MET A 152 -17.08 -3.18 -3.08
N LEU A 153 -16.72 -4.39 -3.55
CA LEU A 153 -17.47 -5.62 -3.29
C LEU A 153 -17.52 -5.92 -1.78
N LEU A 154 -16.40 -5.77 -1.11
CA LEU A 154 -16.29 -5.97 0.34
C LEU A 154 -17.23 -5.03 1.08
N LEU A 155 -17.23 -3.73 0.74
CA LEU A 155 -18.08 -2.72 1.39
C LEU A 155 -19.57 -2.87 1.05
N GLY A 156 -19.90 -3.36 -0.16
CA GLY A 156 -21.28 -3.50 -0.62
C GLY A 156 -22.00 -4.73 -0.07
N ASN A 157 -21.32 -5.88 -0.04
CA ASN A 157 -21.99 -7.17 0.14
C ASN A 157 -21.58 -7.95 1.39
N MET A 158 -20.49 -7.57 2.08
CA MET A 158 -19.97 -8.36 3.19
C MET A 158 -20.38 -7.80 4.55
N GLN A 159 -20.56 -8.69 5.52
CA GLN A 159 -20.77 -8.33 6.93
C GLN A 159 -19.42 -7.92 7.59
N ALA A 160 -19.50 -7.30 8.76
CA ALA A 160 -18.33 -6.75 9.46
C ALA A 160 -17.22 -7.79 9.67
N GLU A 161 -17.58 -9.01 9.97
CA GLU A 161 -16.64 -10.12 10.22
C GLU A 161 -15.95 -10.57 8.95
N GLU A 162 -16.72 -10.71 7.87
CA GLU A 162 -16.22 -11.07 6.56
C GLU A 162 -15.24 -10.01 6.02
N ARG A 163 -15.56 -8.71 6.24
CA ARG A 163 -14.67 -7.59 5.89
C ARG A 163 -13.34 -7.66 6.62
N ILE A 164 -13.36 -7.92 7.92
CA ILE A 164 -12.14 -8.02 8.73
C ILE A 164 -11.35 -9.28 8.35
N ALA A 165 -12.00 -10.42 8.13
CA ALA A 165 -11.35 -11.64 7.65
C ALA A 165 -10.67 -11.41 6.28
N ALA A 166 -11.39 -10.82 5.32
CA ALA A 166 -10.86 -10.48 4.00
C ALA A 166 -9.66 -9.51 4.09
N PHE A 167 -9.74 -8.50 4.95
CA PHE A 167 -8.64 -7.56 5.19
C PHE A 167 -7.38 -8.27 5.72
N LEU A 168 -7.53 -9.13 6.74
CA LEU A 168 -6.39 -9.86 7.32
C LEU A 168 -5.76 -10.83 6.31
N LEU A 169 -6.58 -11.54 5.54
CA LEU A 169 -6.10 -12.45 4.50
C LEU A 169 -5.39 -11.70 3.37
N ASN A 170 -5.93 -10.56 2.92
CA ASN A 170 -5.28 -9.72 1.91
C ASN A 170 -3.92 -9.21 2.40
N LEU A 171 -3.86 -8.72 3.64
CA LEU A 171 -2.60 -8.24 4.24
C LEU A 171 -1.57 -9.37 4.35
N SER A 172 -2.01 -10.55 4.82
CA SER A 172 -1.21 -11.77 4.90
C SER A 172 -0.61 -12.14 3.54
N GLN A 173 -1.44 -12.20 2.51
CA GLN A 173 -1.01 -12.55 1.15
C GLN A 173 -0.01 -11.53 0.59
N ARG A 174 -0.28 -10.23 0.78
CA ARG A 174 0.62 -9.15 0.31
C ARG A 174 1.98 -9.20 1.00
N LEU A 175 2.02 -9.50 2.30
CA LEU A 175 3.25 -9.68 3.07
C LEU A 175 4.00 -10.93 2.62
N HIS A 176 3.30 -12.03 2.40
CA HIS A 176 3.90 -13.28 1.92
C HIS A 176 4.60 -13.12 0.56
N HIS A 177 3.97 -12.42 -0.38
CA HIS A 177 4.58 -12.11 -1.68
C HIS A 177 5.87 -11.28 -1.59
N ARG A 178 6.13 -10.66 -0.41
CA ARG A 178 7.36 -9.89 -0.12
C ARG A 178 8.38 -10.66 0.70
N GLY A 179 8.15 -11.97 0.89
CA GLY A 179 9.03 -12.85 1.65
C GLY A 179 8.87 -12.74 3.16
N PHE A 180 7.84 -12.04 3.66
CA PHE A 180 7.51 -12.03 5.09
C PHE A 180 6.66 -13.26 5.47
N ALA A 181 6.56 -13.53 6.77
CA ALA A 181 5.69 -14.59 7.27
C ALA A 181 4.23 -14.31 6.89
N ALA A 182 3.57 -15.31 6.27
CA ALA A 182 2.18 -15.18 5.85
C ALA A 182 1.23 -15.02 7.04
N ASN A 183 1.43 -15.82 8.08
CA ASN A 183 0.48 -15.97 9.16
C ASN A 183 0.88 -15.22 10.45
N ASP A 184 1.98 -14.46 10.42
CA ASP A 184 2.51 -13.78 11.61
C ASP A 184 3.03 -12.39 11.22
N PHE A 185 2.32 -11.33 11.61
CA PHE A 185 2.65 -9.96 11.20
C PHE A 185 2.15 -8.90 12.18
N ILE A 186 2.71 -7.70 12.05
CA ILE A 186 2.36 -6.54 12.87
C ILE A 186 1.52 -5.56 12.04
N LEU A 187 0.33 -5.22 12.52
CA LEU A 187 -0.50 -4.16 11.95
C LEU A 187 0.19 -2.80 12.11
N ARG A 188 0.43 -2.09 11.02
CA ARG A 188 1.01 -0.74 11.06
C ARG A 188 -0.06 0.32 11.31
N MET A 189 -1.27 0.06 10.84
CA MET A 189 -2.46 0.89 11.04
C MET A 189 -3.09 0.69 12.42
N SER A 190 -3.85 1.68 12.85
CA SER A 190 -4.71 1.58 14.04
C SER A 190 -6.03 0.87 13.72
N ARG A 191 -6.76 0.45 14.76
CA ARG A 191 -8.11 -0.13 14.60
C ARG A 191 -9.11 0.89 14.05
N GLU A 192 -8.91 2.17 14.34
CA GLU A 192 -9.69 3.27 13.79
C GLU A 192 -9.46 3.41 12.28
N GLU A 193 -8.20 3.38 11.84
CA GLU A 193 -7.82 3.43 10.43
C GLU A 193 -8.34 2.19 9.67
N ILE A 194 -8.29 1.00 10.27
CA ILE A 194 -8.91 -0.21 9.72
C ILE A 194 -10.43 -0.02 9.61
N GLY A 195 -11.06 0.52 10.65
CA GLY A 195 -12.49 0.81 10.64
C GLY A 195 -12.86 1.80 9.54
N SER A 196 -12.12 2.90 9.41
CA SER A 196 -12.30 3.88 8.33
C SER A 196 -12.20 3.20 6.94
N TYR A 197 -11.18 2.37 6.70
CA TYR A 197 -11.00 1.65 5.44
C TYR A 197 -12.13 0.64 5.13
N LEU A 198 -12.64 -0.04 6.15
CA LEU A 198 -13.66 -1.09 6.01
C LEU A 198 -15.10 -0.59 6.18
N GLY A 199 -15.32 0.71 6.39
CA GLY A 199 -16.64 1.26 6.68
C GLY A 199 -17.22 0.76 8.00
N LEU A 200 -16.39 0.55 9.02
CA LEU A 200 -16.75 0.02 10.33
C LEU A 200 -16.38 1.01 11.45
N LYS A 201 -17.10 0.95 12.56
CA LYS A 201 -16.70 1.66 13.78
C LYS A 201 -15.53 0.96 14.47
N LEU A 202 -14.69 1.73 15.17
CA LEU A 202 -13.56 1.23 15.97
C LEU A 202 -13.97 0.08 16.91
N GLU A 203 -15.12 0.23 17.59
CA GLU A 203 -15.63 -0.77 18.51
C GLU A 203 -15.99 -2.08 17.82
N THR A 204 -16.50 -2.00 16.59
CA THR A 204 -16.83 -3.18 15.77
C THR A 204 -15.55 -3.91 15.38
N VAL A 205 -14.53 -3.20 14.90
CA VAL A 205 -13.22 -3.79 14.59
C VAL A 205 -12.63 -4.48 15.84
N SER A 206 -12.66 -3.79 16.98
CA SER A 206 -12.11 -4.30 18.24
C SER A 206 -12.83 -5.55 18.71
N ARG A 207 -14.20 -5.55 18.69
CA ARG A 207 -15.00 -6.71 19.10
C ARG A 207 -14.79 -7.91 18.18
N THR A 208 -14.74 -7.69 16.88
CA THR A 208 -14.54 -8.78 15.92
C THR A 208 -13.18 -9.43 16.07
N LEU A 209 -12.09 -8.63 16.19
CA LEU A 209 -10.76 -9.17 16.45
C LEU A 209 -10.70 -9.96 17.77
N SER A 210 -11.34 -9.46 18.83
CA SER A 210 -11.41 -10.17 20.12
C SER A 210 -12.19 -11.49 20.00
N ARG A 211 -13.29 -11.51 19.23
CA ARG A 211 -14.06 -12.72 18.98
C ARG A 211 -13.25 -13.74 18.17
N PHE A 212 -12.58 -13.34 17.10
CA PHE A 212 -11.70 -14.23 16.34
C PHE A 212 -10.58 -14.84 17.22
N HIS A 213 -10.07 -14.05 18.17
CA HIS A 213 -9.11 -14.55 19.15
C HIS A 213 -9.72 -15.61 20.09
N GLN A 214 -10.92 -15.35 20.63
CA GLN A 214 -11.63 -16.28 21.53
C GLN A 214 -12.02 -17.58 20.81
N GLU A 215 -12.37 -17.51 19.54
CA GLU A 215 -12.71 -18.67 18.70
C GLU A 215 -11.46 -19.44 18.22
N GLY A 216 -10.26 -18.95 18.54
CA GLY A 216 -9.00 -19.57 18.14
C GLY A 216 -8.75 -19.54 16.63
N LEU A 217 -9.28 -18.54 15.93
CA LEU A 217 -9.01 -18.28 14.53
C LEU A 217 -7.71 -17.51 14.33
N ILE A 218 -7.44 -16.56 15.24
CA ILE A 218 -6.24 -15.73 15.28
C ILE A 218 -5.74 -15.57 16.72
N VAL A 219 -4.46 -15.15 16.87
CA VAL A 219 -3.96 -14.55 18.11
C VAL A 219 -3.81 -13.05 17.89
N VAL A 220 -4.26 -12.25 18.87
CA VAL A 220 -4.12 -10.79 18.86
C VAL A 220 -3.36 -10.36 20.12
N GLU A 221 -2.19 -9.79 19.94
CA GLU A 221 -1.37 -9.20 21.01
C GLU A 221 -1.03 -7.75 20.61
N HIS A 222 -1.82 -6.78 21.08
CA HIS A 222 -1.75 -5.38 20.68
C HIS A 222 -1.93 -5.19 19.16
N LYS A 223 -0.83 -4.95 18.44
CA LYS A 223 -0.77 -4.84 16.98
C LYS A 223 -0.27 -6.10 16.29
N HIS A 224 0.18 -7.08 17.05
CA HIS A 224 0.67 -8.34 16.52
C HIS A 224 -0.51 -9.27 16.26
N ILE A 225 -0.57 -9.80 15.05
CA ILE A 225 -1.59 -10.74 14.58
C ILE A 225 -0.92 -12.02 14.14
N ARG A 226 -1.42 -13.15 14.63
CA ARG A 226 -1.07 -14.47 14.12
C ARG A 226 -2.32 -15.18 13.65
N LEU A 227 -2.37 -15.54 12.40
CA LEU A 227 -3.47 -16.32 11.82
C LEU A 227 -3.26 -17.78 12.18
N LEU A 228 -4.18 -18.37 12.96
CA LEU A 228 -4.12 -19.79 13.36
C LEU A 228 -4.85 -20.68 12.37
N LYS A 229 -5.97 -20.20 11.81
CA LYS A 229 -6.84 -20.96 10.91
C LYS A 229 -7.24 -20.10 9.70
N PRO A 230 -6.29 -19.75 8.81
CA PRO A 230 -6.57 -18.91 7.64
C PRO A 230 -7.61 -19.51 6.70
N GLU A 231 -7.74 -20.86 6.68
CA GLU A 231 -8.72 -21.57 5.86
C GLU A 231 -10.16 -21.27 6.32
N LEU A 232 -10.38 -21.20 7.63
CA LEU A 232 -11.71 -20.85 8.19
C LEU A 232 -12.06 -19.36 7.93
N LEU A 233 -11.07 -18.46 8.03
CA LEU A 233 -11.27 -17.07 7.63
C LEU A 233 -11.61 -16.96 6.14
N SER A 234 -10.96 -17.76 5.28
CA SER A 234 -11.26 -17.81 3.84
C SER A 234 -12.67 -18.35 3.55
N GLN A 235 -13.13 -19.35 4.29
CA GLN A 235 -14.49 -19.88 4.19
C GLN A 235 -15.54 -18.82 4.58
N MET A 236 -15.29 -18.00 5.62
CA MET A 236 -16.18 -16.90 5.97
C MET A 236 -16.36 -15.90 4.81
N VAL A 237 -15.25 -15.55 4.15
CA VAL A 237 -15.26 -14.63 2.99
C VAL A 237 -15.99 -15.24 1.80
N SER A 238 -15.83 -16.54 1.55
CA SER A 238 -16.46 -17.24 0.42
C SER A 238 -17.95 -17.57 0.67
N GLY A 239 -18.33 -17.82 1.90
CA GLY A 239 -19.70 -18.21 2.30
C GLY A 239 -20.72 -17.11 2.17
N GLY A 240 -20.32 -15.84 2.25
CA GLY A 240 -21.18 -14.68 2.01
C GLY A 240 -21.64 -14.53 0.55
N SER A 241 -21.00 -15.24 -0.40
CA SER A 241 -21.35 -15.16 -1.83
C SER A 241 -22.45 -16.13 -2.28
N HIS A 242 -23.04 -16.92 -1.41
CA HIS A 242 -24.04 -17.95 -1.75
C HIS A 242 -25.46 -17.67 -1.23
N ALA A 243 -25.83 -16.43 -0.96
CA ALA A 243 -27.19 -16.06 -0.63
C ALA A 243 -27.74 -15.03 -1.63
N VAL A 244 -27.89 -15.42 -2.90
CA VAL A 244 -28.85 -14.84 -3.87
C VAL A 244 -29.35 -15.98 -4.74
#